data_3d27d0464dc429127ce9ae74bc32c5f8
#
_entry.id   3d27d0464dc429127ce9ae74bc32c5f8
#
_cell.length_a   1.000
_cell.length_b   1.000
_cell.length_c   1.000
_cell.angle_alpha   90.00
_cell.angle_beta   90.00
_cell.angle_gamma   90.00
#
_symmetry.space_group_name_H-M   'P 1'
#
loop_
_entity.id
_entity.type
_entity.pdbx_description
1 polymer ?
#
loop_
_entity_poly.entity_id
_entity_poly.type
_entity_poly.pdbx_seq_one_letter_code
_entity_poly.pdbx_strand_id
1 'polypeptide(L)'
;MALTRLGPNQLLNLASNVTGTLPAANGGTGATSFKAGKIVQVAQSVSTTIVTPSSATNITSLSFTPTSSSNKVMLFANCSQIRKADAGTGSAAAIRVYVGSTATNCKSENEGYPESESDTRGNITCVGFHDCWSGAETVAVQTNGFGSNISYSWQNAPTTLIVMEVEQ
;
A
#
# COMPACT_ATOMS: atom_id res chain seq x y z
N MET A 1 46.32 32.92 11.13
CA MET A 1 46.13 32.23 9.82
C MET A 1 45.01 32.98 9.08
N ALA A 2 45.31 33.64 7.97
CA ALA A 2 44.30 34.40 7.24
C ALA A 2 43.37 33.40 6.50
N LEU A 3 42.07 33.55 6.70
CA LEU A 3 41.06 32.84 5.90
C LEU A 3 41.11 33.32 4.46
N THR A 4 41.65 32.50 3.56
CA THR A 4 41.67 32.81 2.15
C THR A 4 40.22 32.72 1.63
N ARG A 5 39.64 33.86 1.25
CA ARG A 5 38.37 33.90 0.56
C ARG A 5 38.51 33.20 -0.81
N LEU A 6 37.67 32.18 -1.07
CA LEU A 6 37.58 31.59 -2.39
C LEU A 6 37.14 32.67 -3.37
N GLY A 7 37.87 32.79 -4.52
CA GLY A 7 37.49 33.69 -5.61
C GLY A 7 36.20 33.22 -6.30
N PRO A 8 35.55 34.12 -7.08
CA PRO A 8 34.24 33.83 -7.69
C PRO A 8 34.23 32.66 -8.67
N ASN A 9 35.40 32.15 -9.11
CA ASN A 9 35.55 31.07 -10.09
C ASN A 9 36.25 29.83 -9.52
N GLN A 10 36.36 29.70 -8.20
CA GLN A 10 36.95 28.50 -7.60
C GLN A 10 35.92 27.43 -7.39
N LEU A 11 36.13 26.29 -8.02
CA LEU A 11 35.29 25.09 -7.81
C LEU A 11 35.50 24.56 -6.40
N LEU A 12 34.42 24.57 -5.61
CA LEU A 12 34.41 23.96 -4.30
C LEU A 12 34.02 22.48 -4.46
N ASN A 13 34.89 21.58 -4.09
CA ASN A 13 34.56 20.16 -4.03
C ASN A 13 33.79 19.92 -2.70
N LEU A 14 32.47 19.88 -2.76
CA LEU A 14 31.60 19.70 -1.58
C LEU A 14 31.82 18.34 -0.90
N ALA A 15 32.27 17.33 -1.66
CA ALA A 15 32.52 16.00 -1.09
C ALA A 15 33.76 15.94 -0.18
N SER A 16 34.75 16.82 -0.42
CA SER A 16 36.01 16.84 0.36
C SER A 16 36.20 18.07 1.22
N ASN A 17 35.53 19.18 0.91
CA ASN A 17 35.77 20.47 1.55
C ASN A 17 34.67 20.93 2.51
N VAL A 18 33.59 20.16 2.63
CA VAL A 18 32.52 20.43 3.60
C VAL A 18 32.57 19.34 4.67
N THR A 19 32.86 19.73 5.91
CA THR A 19 32.79 18.85 7.08
C THR A 19 31.65 19.31 7.98
N GLY A 20 30.85 18.39 8.48
CA GLY A 20 29.72 18.69 9.33
C GLY A 20 28.41 18.93 8.60
N THR A 21 27.50 19.62 9.25
CA THR A 21 26.14 19.88 8.75
C THR A 21 26.10 21.15 7.91
N LEU A 22 25.67 21.05 6.66
CA LEU A 22 25.36 22.22 5.84
C LEU A 22 23.99 22.77 6.28
N PRO A 23 23.90 24.06 6.71
CA PRO A 23 22.62 24.65 7.11
C PRO A 23 21.59 24.63 5.97
N ALA A 24 20.31 24.49 6.31
CA ALA A 24 19.22 24.48 5.33
C ALA A 24 19.15 25.79 4.50
N ALA A 25 19.50 26.91 5.10
CA ALA A 25 19.60 28.23 4.42
C ALA A 25 20.65 28.24 3.26
N ASN A 26 21.61 27.32 3.29
CA ASN A 26 22.65 27.16 2.28
C ASN A 26 22.42 25.94 1.36
N GLY A 27 21.18 25.44 1.31
CA GLY A 27 20.80 24.28 0.52
C GLY A 27 21.10 22.92 1.13
N GLY A 28 21.53 22.89 2.39
CA GLY A 28 21.69 21.65 3.14
C GLY A 28 20.40 21.14 3.75
N THR A 29 20.40 19.88 4.21
CA THR A 29 19.27 19.27 4.92
C THR A 29 19.21 19.67 6.40
N GLY A 30 20.24 20.38 6.92
CA GLY A 30 20.35 20.72 8.32
C GLY A 30 20.71 19.54 9.24
N ALA A 31 21.03 18.39 8.68
CA ALA A 31 21.39 17.18 9.41
C ALA A 31 22.67 16.53 8.87
N THR A 32 23.41 15.86 9.75
CA THR A 32 24.60 15.08 9.37
C THR A 32 24.24 13.76 8.67
N SER A 33 23.01 13.30 8.89
CA SER A 33 22.40 12.19 8.16
C SER A 33 20.93 12.52 7.90
N PHE A 34 20.56 12.64 6.65
CA PHE A 34 19.18 12.82 6.27
C PHE A 34 18.59 11.44 5.91
N LYS A 35 17.75 10.92 6.81
CA LYS A 35 16.88 9.80 6.50
C LYS A 35 15.48 10.35 6.21
N ALA A 36 15.25 10.77 4.97
CA ALA A 36 13.88 10.88 4.49
C ALA A 36 13.34 9.47 4.32
N GLY A 37 12.14 9.21 4.80
CA GLY A 37 11.46 7.95 4.46
C GLY A 37 11.44 7.80 2.93
N LYS A 38 12.30 6.92 2.41
CA LYS A 38 12.46 6.71 0.98
C LYS A 38 11.57 5.56 0.56
N ILE A 39 10.75 5.77 -0.46
CA ILE A 39 10.13 4.66 -1.15
C ILE A 39 11.22 3.91 -1.90
N VAL A 40 11.49 2.67 -1.50
CA VAL A 40 12.57 1.85 -2.05
C VAL A 40 12.09 1.12 -3.29
N GLN A 41 10.89 0.59 -3.24
CA GLN A 41 10.25 -0.07 -4.38
C GLN A 41 8.72 0.00 -4.29
N VAL A 42 8.08 -0.12 -5.44
CA VAL A 42 6.62 -0.17 -5.58
C VAL A 42 6.27 -1.33 -6.49
N ALA A 43 5.30 -2.13 -6.08
CA ALA A 43 4.69 -3.16 -6.92
C ALA A 43 3.18 -2.99 -6.93
N GLN A 44 2.56 -3.36 -8.05
CA GLN A 44 1.13 -3.26 -8.25
C GLN A 44 0.59 -4.52 -8.90
N SER A 45 -0.61 -4.92 -8.47
CA SER A 45 -1.43 -5.92 -9.15
C SER A 45 -2.84 -5.38 -9.33
N VAL A 46 -3.43 -5.66 -10.49
CA VAL A 46 -4.80 -5.27 -10.82
C VAL A 46 -5.53 -6.50 -11.36
N SER A 47 -6.73 -6.75 -10.84
CA SER A 47 -7.63 -7.78 -11.36
C SER A 47 -8.97 -7.14 -11.71
N THR A 48 -9.50 -7.53 -12.87
CA THR A 48 -10.86 -7.17 -13.31
C THR A 48 -11.80 -8.38 -13.31
N THR A 49 -11.33 -9.52 -12.80
CA THR A 49 -12.13 -10.74 -12.70
C THR A 49 -13.19 -10.59 -11.63
N ILE A 50 -14.44 -10.86 -12.00
CA ILE A 50 -15.55 -10.88 -11.04
C ILE A 50 -15.38 -12.08 -10.11
N VAL A 51 -15.41 -11.82 -8.80
CA VAL A 51 -15.33 -12.84 -7.77
C VAL A 51 -16.61 -12.82 -6.94
N THR A 52 -17.35 -13.93 -6.94
CA THR A 52 -18.52 -14.14 -6.07
C THR A 52 -18.18 -15.26 -5.10
N PRO A 53 -17.62 -14.91 -3.92
CA PRO A 53 -17.03 -15.90 -3.04
C PRO A 53 -18.08 -16.62 -2.19
N SER A 54 -17.89 -17.93 -1.99
CA SER A 54 -18.55 -18.70 -0.94
C SER A 54 -17.67 -18.87 0.32
N SER A 55 -16.40 -18.49 0.22
CA SER A 55 -15.40 -18.51 1.30
C SER A 55 -14.35 -17.44 1.02
N ALA A 56 -13.40 -17.22 1.96
CA ALA A 56 -12.30 -16.30 1.74
C ALA A 56 -11.55 -16.64 0.45
N THR A 57 -11.52 -15.72 -0.49
CA THR A 57 -10.99 -15.92 -1.85
C THR A 57 -10.09 -14.75 -2.25
N ASN A 58 -8.98 -15.04 -2.91
CA ASN A 58 -8.11 -13.99 -3.46
C ASN A 58 -8.79 -13.30 -4.65
N ILE A 59 -8.84 -11.99 -4.61
CA ILE A 59 -9.32 -11.16 -5.74
C ILE A 59 -8.15 -10.80 -6.64
N THR A 60 -7.03 -10.39 -6.06
CA THR A 60 -5.78 -10.08 -6.75
C THR A 60 -4.59 -10.36 -5.84
N SER A 61 -3.44 -10.66 -6.42
CA SER A 61 -2.22 -10.92 -5.66
C SER A 61 -0.97 -10.63 -6.50
N LEU A 62 0.15 -10.46 -5.82
CA LEU A 62 1.48 -10.35 -6.43
C LEU A 62 2.52 -11.01 -5.51
N SER A 63 3.65 -11.40 -6.08
CA SER A 63 4.83 -11.80 -5.30
C SER A 63 5.66 -10.55 -5.00
N PHE A 64 6.06 -10.38 -3.74
CA PHE A 64 6.87 -9.25 -3.30
C PHE A 64 8.01 -9.72 -2.41
N THR A 65 9.20 -9.21 -2.68
CA THR A 65 10.40 -9.46 -1.89
C THR A 65 10.93 -8.13 -1.38
N PRO A 66 10.83 -7.85 -0.08
CA PRO A 66 11.42 -6.66 0.49
C PRO A 66 12.94 -6.63 0.30
N THR A 67 13.51 -5.44 0.13
CA THR A 67 14.98 -5.25 0.06
C THR A 67 15.62 -5.37 1.43
N SER A 68 14.87 -5.09 2.51
CA SER A 68 15.32 -5.21 3.89
C SER A 68 14.17 -5.56 4.82
N SER A 69 14.40 -6.52 5.73
CA SER A 69 13.41 -6.85 6.78
C SER A 69 13.25 -5.76 7.85
N SER A 70 14.18 -4.78 7.90
CA SER A 70 14.05 -3.63 8.80
C SER A 70 13.17 -2.51 8.24
N ASN A 71 12.80 -2.57 6.98
CA ASN A 71 11.90 -1.61 6.36
C ASN A 71 10.44 -1.90 6.72
N LYS A 72 9.54 -1.03 6.30
CA LYS A 72 8.09 -1.26 6.36
C LYS A 72 7.48 -1.26 4.97
N VAL A 73 6.38 -1.97 4.82
CA VAL A 73 5.55 -1.86 3.62
C VAL A 73 4.28 -1.10 3.94
N MET A 74 3.92 -0.16 3.07
CA MET A 74 2.58 0.40 3.01
C MET A 74 1.77 -0.43 2.02
N LEU A 75 0.64 -0.91 2.48
CA LEU A 75 -0.32 -1.70 1.72
C LEU A 75 -1.53 -0.83 1.40
N PHE A 76 -1.89 -0.76 0.14
CA PHE A 76 -3.10 -0.11 -0.32
C PHE A 76 -3.90 -1.09 -1.17
N ALA A 77 -5.16 -1.28 -0.83
CA ALA A 77 -6.07 -2.08 -1.63
C ALA A 77 -7.38 -1.32 -1.88
N ASN A 78 -7.83 -1.36 -3.12
CA ASN A 78 -9.11 -0.79 -3.53
C ASN A 78 -9.87 -1.80 -4.38
N CYS A 79 -11.12 -2.07 -4.03
CA CYS A 79 -12.09 -2.76 -4.89
C CYS A 79 -13.13 -1.74 -5.37
N SER A 80 -13.08 -1.39 -6.65
CA SER A 80 -13.82 -0.25 -7.20
C SER A 80 -15.30 -0.51 -7.34
N GLN A 81 -15.74 -1.75 -7.46
CA GLN A 81 -17.15 -2.10 -7.49
C GLN A 81 -17.42 -3.41 -6.76
N ILE A 82 -18.30 -3.31 -5.79
CA ILE A 82 -18.89 -4.44 -5.09
C ILE A 82 -20.39 -4.37 -5.35
N ARG A 83 -20.99 -5.51 -5.57
CA ARG A 83 -22.43 -5.63 -5.78
C ARG A 83 -23.02 -6.64 -4.82
N LYS A 84 -24.12 -6.29 -4.19
CA LYS A 84 -25.06 -7.21 -3.57
C LYS A 84 -26.15 -7.54 -4.61
N ALA A 85 -26.30 -8.82 -4.94
CA ALA A 85 -27.20 -9.25 -6.02
C ALA A 85 -28.66 -9.27 -5.62
N ASP A 86 -28.99 -9.76 -4.42
CA ASP A 86 -30.35 -10.09 -4.03
C ASP A 86 -30.78 -9.39 -2.74
N ALA A 87 -32.08 -9.09 -2.65
CA ALA A 87 -32.75 -8.75 -1.39
C ALA A 87 -32.92 -9.99 -0.51
N GLY A 88 -33.07 -9.81 0.81
CA GLY A 88 -33.50 -10.86 1.72
C GLY A 88 -32.50 -11.33 2.76
N THR A 89 -31.22 -10.90 2.71
CA THR A 89 -30.26 -11.13 3.80
C THR A 89 -29.34 -9.94 3.97
N GLY A 90 -29.15 -9.52 5.22
CA GLY A 90 -28.08 -8.58 5.55
C GLY A 90 -26.75 -9.15 5.07
N SER A 91 -26.03 -8.37 4.28
CA SER A 91 -24.74 -8.77 3.73
C SER A 91 -23.72 -7.68 3.99
N ALA A 92 -22.54 -8.06 4.40
CA ALA A 92 -21.40 -7.16 4.54
C ALA A 92 -20.30 -7.57 3.54
N ALA A 93 -19.72 -6.60 2.88
CA ALA A 93 -18.54 -6.81 2.07
C ALA A 93 -17.31 -6.38 2.85
N ALA A 94 -16.29 -7.20 2.86
CA ALA A 94 -15.02 -6.87 3.49
C ALA A 94 -13.86 -7.32 2.61
N ILE A 95 -12.77 -6.57 2.64
CA ILE A 95 -11.47 -6.96 2.08
C ILE A 95 -10.39 -6.87 3.15
N ARG A 96 -9.41 -7.74 3.03
CA ARG A 96 -8.20 -7.73 3.84
C ARG A 96 -6.99 -8.09 2.99
N VAL A 97 -5.88 -7.42 3.25
CA VAL A 97 -4.60 -7.79 2.65
C VAL A 97 -3.91 -8.83 3.54
N TYR A 98 -3.41 -9.88 2.90
CA TYR A 98 -2.60 -10.94 3.51
C TYR A 98 -1.19 -10.90 2.96
N VAL A 99 -0.22 -11.24 3.80
CA VAL A 99 1.17 -11.52 3.43
C VAL A 99 1.43 -12.98 3.75
N GLY A 100 1.61 -13.80 2.72
CA GLY A 100 1.58 -15.25 2.88
C GLY A 100 0.26 -15.71 3.49
N SER A 101 0.33 -16.37 4.64
CA SER A 101 -0.85 -16.77 5.44
C SER A 101 -1.22 -15.76 6.54
N THR A 102 -0.44 -14.68 6.69
CA THR A 102 -0.62 -13.71 7.79
C THR A 102 -1.60 -12.62 7.41
N ALA A 103 -2.64 -12.45 8.20
CA ALA A 103 -3.59 -11.36 8.06
C ALA A 103 -2.98 -10.04 8.54
N THR A 104 -3.03 -9.01 7.71
CA THR A 104 -2.52 -7.68 8.06
C THR A 104 -3.60 -6.79 8.67
N ASN A 105 -3.19 -5.61 9.17
CA ASN A 105 -4.11 -4.56 9.63
C ASN A 105 -4.70 -3.74 8.47
N CYS A 106 -4.27 -3.98 7.23
CA CYS A 106 -4.87 -3.39 6.03
C CYS A 106 -6.18 -4.13 5.72
N LYS A 107 -7.25 -3.67 6.32
CA LYS A 107 -8.60 -4.22 6.15
C LYS A 107 -9.64 -3.12 6.09
N SER A 108 -10.74 -3.38 5.43
CA SER A 108 -11.93 -2.53 5.44
C SER A 108 -13.18 -3.41 5.35
N GLU A 109 -14.17 -3.02 6.08
CA GLU A 109 -15.48 -3.65 6.10
C GLU A 109 -16.52 -2.60 5.72
N ASN A 110 -17.41 -2.93 4.82
CA ASN A 110 -18.58 -2.13 4.51
C ASN A 110 -19.80 -2.86 5.09
N GLU A 111 -20.18 -2.44 6.27
CA GLU A 111 -21.40 -2.93 6.91
C GLU A 111 -22.60 -2.15 6.36
N GLY A 112 -23.61 -2.85 5.91
CA GLY A 112 -24.89 -2.22 5.67
C GLY A 112 -25.38 -2.22 4.23
N TYR A 113 -25.28 -3.36 3.56
CA TYR A 113 -26.19 -3.62 2.45
C TYR A 113 -27.56 -3.99 3.03
N PRO A 114 -28.60 -3.12 2.92
CA PRO A 114 -29.90 -3.38 3.52
C PRO A 114 -30.52 -4.66 3.03
N GLU A 115 -31.26 -5.35 3.92
CA GLU A 115 -31.95 -6.59 3.54
C GLU A 115 -33.02 -6.36 2.45
N SER A 116 -33.58 -5.17 2.42
CA SER A 116 -34.69 -4.80 1.50
C SER A 116 -34.25 -4.43 0.10
N GLU A 117 -32.95 -4.23 -0.14
CA GLU A 117 -32.46 -3.74 -1.44
C GLU A 117 -31.71 -4.82 -2.23
N SER A 118 -32.03 -4.90 -3.51
CA SER A 118 -31.28 -5.65 -4.53
C SER A 118 -30.46 -4.69 -5.37
N ASP A 119 -29.36 -5.20 -5.95
CA ASP A 119 -28.47 -4.46 -6.85
C ASP A 119 -27.78 -3.23 -6.20
N THR A 120 -27.54 -3.29 -4.89
CA THR A 120 -26.78 -2.25 -4.20
C THR A 120 -25.31 -2.36 -4.56
N ARG A 121 -24.68 -1.23 -4.84
CA ARG A 121 -23.29 -1.14 -5.28
C ARG A 121 -22.48 -0.24 -4.35
N GLY A 122 -21.20 -0.56 -4.20
CA GLY A 122 -20.26 0.21 -3.39
C GLY A 122 -18.82 0.00 -3.81
N ASN A 123 -17.93 0.65 -3.12
CA ASN A 123 -16.49 0.42 -3.19
C ASN A 123 -15.92 0.22 -1.80
N ILE A 124 -14.79 -0.46 -1.71
CA ILE A 124 -14.05 -0.63 -0.46
C ILE A 124 -12.59 -0.29 -0.73
N THR A 125 -12.01 0.48 0.18
CA THR A 125 -10.59 0.83 0.18
C THR A 125 -10.01 0.58 1.55
N CYS A 126 -8.81 0.04 1.62
CA CYS A 126 -8.05 -0.05 2.85
C CYS A 126 -6.59 0.35 2.64
N VAL A 127 -6.02 0.91 3.69
CA VAL A 127 -4.60 1.27 3.77
C VAL A 127 -4.07 0.77 5.11
N GLY A 128 -2.85 0.27 5.11
CA GLY A 128 -2.20 -0.18 6.34
C GLY A 128 -0.69 -0.29 6.17
N PHE A 129 0.00 -0.40 7.28
CA PHE A 129 1.42 -0.69 7.31
C PHE A 129 1.65 -2.09 7.87
N HIS A 130 2.71 -2.72 7.39
CA HIS A 130 3.18 -4.03 7.86
C HIS A 130 4.70 -4.01 7.93
N ASP A 131 5.28 -4.75 8.86
CA ASP A 131 6.73 -4.94 8.90
C ASP A 131 7.17 -5.74 7.70
N CYS A 132 8.34 -5.41 7.13
CA CYS A 132 8.92 -6.21 6.07
C CYS A 132 9.33 -7.59 6.59
N TRP A 133 9.39 -8.53 5.68
CA TRP A 133 9.74 -9.93 5.92
C TRP A 133 10.99 -10.32 5.13
N SER A 134 11.47 -11.51 5.34
CA SER A 134 12.61 -12.08 4.63
C SER A 134 12.14 -12.99 3.49
N GLY A 135 12.69 -12.80 2.30
CA GLY A 135 12.37 -13.62 1.13
C GLY A 135 11.12 -13.16 0.38
N ALA A 136 10.73 -13.94 -0.62
CA ALA A 136 9.55 -13.67 -1.43
C ALA A 136 8.29 -14.21 -0.76
N GLU A 137 7.25 -13.38 -0.65
CA GLU A 137 5.93 -13.77 -0.18
C GLU A 137 4.85 -13.32 -1.16
N THR A 138 3.74 -14.03 -1.14
CA THR A 138 2.54 -13.60 -1.86
C THR A 138 1.80 -12.56 -1.02
N VAL A 139 1.62 -11.36 -1.57
CA VAL A 139 0.73 -10.35 -1.01
C VAL A 139 -0.60 -10.41 -1.77
N ALA A 140 -1.71 -10.62 -1.07
CA ALA A 140 -3.02 -10.84 -1.68
C ALA A 140 -4.11 -10.00 -1.04
N VAL A 141 -5.03 -9.49 -1.84
CA VAL A 141 -6.32 -8.96 -1.39
C VAL A 141 -7.30 -10.11 -1.36
N GLN A 142 -7.80 -10.43 -0.18
CA GLN A 142 -8.82 -11.46 -0.01
C GLN A 142 -10.16 -10.86 0.34
N THR A 143 -11.23 -11.53 -0.12
CA THR A 143 -12.58 -11.30 0.36
C THR A 143 -12.68 -11.80 1.80
N ASN A 144 -13.28 -11.02 2.66
CA ASN A 144 -13.57 -11.38 4.04
C ASN A 144 -15.04 -11.04 4.37
N GLY A 145 -15.89 -11.05 3.35
CA GLY A 145 -17.27 -10.65 3.45
C GLY A 145 -18.18 -11.74 4.01
N PHE A 146 -19.26 -11.30 4.56
CA PHE A 146 -20.35 -12.13 5.06
C PHE A 146 -21.51 -12.08 4.06
N GLY A 147 -22.00 -13.23 3.64
CA GLY A 147 -23.16 -13.37 2.75
C GLY A 147 -22.83 -13.95 1.38
N SER A 148 -23.75 -14.75 0.87
CA SER A 148 -23.58 -15.52 -0.37
C SER A 148 -23.79 -14.72 -1.66
N ASN A 149 -24.26 -13.46 -1.56
CA ASN A 149 -24.73 -12.68 -2.72
C ASN A 149 -23.87 -11.44 -2.99
N ILE A 150 -22.63 -11.43 -2.52
CA ILE A 150 -21.68 -10.35 -2.75
C ILE A 150 -20.75 -10.73 -3.91
N SER A 151 -20.66 -9.85 -4.90
CA SER A 151 -19.69 -9.94 -6.00
C SER A 151 -18.69 -8.78 -5.90
N TYR A 152 -17.40 -9.10 -6.02
CA TYR A 152 -16.30 -8.15 -6.08
C TYR A 152 -15.85 -7.96 -7.52
N SER A 153 -15.27 -6.81 -7.85
CA SER A 153 -14.89 -6.45 -9.22
C SER A 153 -16.06 -6.51 -10.20
N TRP A 154 -17.25 -6.16 -9.75
CA TRP A 154 -18.47 -6.22 -10.58
C TRP A 154 -18.32 -5.37 -11.85
N GLN A 155 -18.88 -5.84 -12.96
CA GLN A 155 -18.73 -5.23 -14.28
C GLN A 155 -17.27 -5.09 -14.73
N ASN A 156 -16.41 -6.00 -14.33
CA ASN A 156 -14.97 -5.96 -14.60
C ASN A 156 -14.28 -4.70 -14.07
N ALA A 157 -14.84 -4.07 -13.05
CA ALA A 157 -14.22 -2.95 -12.39
C ALA A 157 -12.94 -3.42 -11.66
N PRO A 158 -11.87 -2.62 -11.68
CA PRO A 158 -10.58 -3.07 -11.15
C PRO A 158 -10.59 -3.21 -9.63
N THR A 159 -10.02 -4.31 -9.14
CA THR A 159 -9.46 -4.41 -7.80
C THR A 159 -7.97 -4.21 -7.91
N THR A 160 -7.45 -3.23 -7.20
CA THR A 160 -6.04 -2.82 -7.23
C THR A 160 -5.39 -3.12 -5.90
N LEU A 161 -4.21 -3.71 -5.93
CA LEU A 161 -3.29 -3.85 -4.81
C LEU A 161 -2.02 -3.09 -5.13
N ILE A 162 -1.57 -2.23 -4.23
CA ILE A 162 -0.27 -1.56 -4.29
C ILE A 162 0.51 -1.89 -3.02
N VAL A 163 1.75 -2.28 -3.18
CA VAL A 163 2.71 -2.55 -2.11
C VAL A 163 3.89 -1.60 -2.29
N MET A 164 4.15 -0.77 -1.29
CA MET A 164 5.25 0.21 -1.29
C MET A 164 6.18 -0.07 -0.13
N GLU A 165 7.43 -0.40 -0.41
CA GLU A 165 8.46 -0.52 0.63
C GLU A 165 9.02 0.85 0.97
N VAL A 166 9.08 1.15 2.27
CA VAL A 166 9.55 2.41 2.83
C VAL A 166 10.73 2.13 3.74
N GLU A 167 11.87 2.77 3.46
CA GLU A 167 13.06 2.73 4.31
C GLU A 167 12.79 3.39 5.66
N GLN A 168 13.23 2.74 6.76
CA GLN A 168 13.12 3.24 8.12
C GLN A 168 14.43 3.84 8.63
#